data_c4a8f78bf975932a7f70d8f3e9f7bfbb
#
_entry.id   c4a8f78bf975932a7f70d8f3e9f7bfbb
#
_cell.length_a   1.000
_cell.length_b   1.000
_cell.length_c   1.000
_cell.angle_alpha   90.00
_cell.angle_beta   90.00
_cell.angle_gamma   90.00
#
_symmetry.space_group_name_H-M   'P 1'
#
loop_
_entity.id
_entity.type
_entity.pdbx_description
1 polymer ?
#
loop_
_entity_poly.entity_id
_entity_poly.type
_entity_poly.pdbx_seq_one_letter_code
_entity_poly.pdbx_strand_id
1 'polypeptide(L)'
;MRKAWLVAGASIGLCLSFVALLVVGTYSAAAGLLGGSGGKNGAVGLAKGAVPARYQPLVQKWGNLCPAINPALLAAQLYQESGWNPQAQSQAAAQGIAQFIPGTWATHGIDGDKDGDRDVWDPADAIPSAASYDCELAGYVKKAPGDPTDNMLAAYNAGAYAVIKYGGVPPYRETQNYVKVIRTLEKSFARPVGRVEPSRQAAGAIYFAQQKLGTKYLWGGNGTPEQGGRFDCSGLTQAAYRTVGIELPRVANDQYNAGPHPARDELLPGDLVFFSDDLTNSRAIRHVGLYVGGGYMINAPYTGAVIRFDKIDTPDYFGATRVTEDGARALPTDLPADAPEAAPEA
;
A
#
# COMPACT_ATOMS: atom_id res chain seq x y z
N MET A 1 12.18 -23.31 -51.11
CA MET A 1 12.57 -23.50 -49.70
C MET A 1 11.95 -22.39 -48.88
N ARG A 2 10.81 -22.61 -48.27
CA ARG A 2 10.08 -21.63 -47.47
C ARG A 2 10.43 -21.89 -45.98
N LYS A 3 11.05 -20.94 -45.35
CA LYS A 3 11.33 -20.98 -43.91
C LYS A 3 10.04 -20.62 -43.14
N ALA A 4 9.48 -21.58 -42.42
CA ALA A 4 8.37 -21.36 -41.48
C ALA A 4 8.93 -20.75 -40.21
N TRP A 5 8.41 -19.60 -39.80
CA TRP A 5 8.62 -19.03 -38.46
C TRP A 5 7.55 -19.58 -37.53
N LEU A 6 7.97 -20.38 -36.58
CA LEU A 6 7.12 -20.81 -35.46
C LEU A 6 7.00 -19.63 -34.49
N VAL A 7 5.79 -19.05 -34.43
CA VAL A 7 5.40 -18.11 -33.39
C VAL A 7 5.07 -18.94 -32.16
N ALA A 8 5.90 -18.88 -31.14
CA ALA A 8 5.57 -19.43 -29.82
C ALA A 8 4.48 -18.56 -29.20
N GLY A 9 3.27 -19.08 -29.12
CA GLY A 9 2.15 -18.46 -28.40
C GLY A 9 2.45 -18.46 -26.90
N ALA A 10 2.54 -17.28 -26.32
CA ALA A 10 2.59 -17.12 -24.88
C ALA A 10 1.25 -17.52 -24.28
N SER A 11 1.27 -18.55 -23.44
CA SER A 11 0.13 -19.01 -22.68
C SER A 11 -0.25 -17.96 -21.62
N ILE A 12 -1.50 -17.55 -21.65
CA ILE A 12 -2.09 -16.64 -20.67
C ILE A 12 -2.10 -17.35 -19.30
N GLY A 13 -1.18 -16.99 -18.43
CA GLY A 13 -1.13 -17.48 -17.04
C GLY A 13 -2.09 -16.72 -16.16
N LEU A 14 -3.02 -17.45 -15.59
CA LEU A 14 -4.01 -16.99 -14.61
C LEU A 14 -3.31 -16.80 -13.26
N CYS A 15 -3.02 -15.56 -12.86
CA CYS A 15 -2.54 -15.25 -11.50
C CYS A 15 -3.72 -15.26 -10.52
N LEU A 16 -3.85 -16.33 -9.76
CA LEU A 16 -4.80 -16.43 -8.66
C LEU A 16 -4.24 -15.78 -7.39
N SER A 17 -5.12 -15.06 -6.72
CA SER A 17 -4.94 -14.33 -5.47
C SER A 17 -4.12 -15.09 -4.43
N PHE A 18 -3.01 -14.52 -3.95
CA PHE A 18 -2.22 -15.05 -2.85
C PHE A 18 -2.79 -14.68 -1.50
N VAL A 19 -3.03 -15.69 -0.69
CA VAL A 19 -3.20 -15.60 0.76
C VAL A 19 -1.80 -15.65 1.38
N ALA A 20 -1.36 -14.56 1.97
CA ALA A 20 -0.10 -14.51 2.70
C ALA A 20 -0.20 -15.33 3.99
N LEU A 21 0.68 -16.33 4.13
CA LEU A 21 0.89 -17.05 5.39
C LEU A 21 1.85 -16.25 6.28
N LEU A 22 1.45 -16.05 7.53
CA LEU A 22 2.17 -15.29 8.57
C LEU A 22 3.49 -15.97 8.97
N VAL A 23 4.55 -15.17 9.00
CA VAL A 23 5.70 -15.42 9.87
C VAL A 23 5.87 -14.22 10.79
N VAL A 24 5.64 -14.42 12.08
CA VAL A 24 5.85 -13.43 13.14
C VAL A 24 7.36 -13.35 13.41
N GLY A 25 7.98 -12.26 12.98
CA GLY A 25 9.34 -11.90 13.34
C GLY A 25 9.36 -10.64 14.19
N THR A 26 9.85 -10.73 15.41
CA THR A 26 10.08 -9.61 16.33
C THR A 26 11.24 -8.76 15.82
N TYR A 27 11.02 -7.47 15.57
CA TYR A 27 12.07 -6.53 15.20
C TYR A 27 12.22 -5.38 16.20
N SER A 28 13.42 -5.30 16.76
CA SER A 28 13.88 -4.14 17.53
C SER A 28 14.20 -2.98 16.61
N ALA A 29 13.66 -1.81 16.92
CA ALA A 29 13.97 -0.58 16.19
C ALA A 29 15.36 -0.07 16.55
N ALA A 30 16.25 0.05 15.56
CA ALA A 30 17.46 0.85 15.66
C ALA A 30 17.29 2.12 14.84
N ALA A 31 17.36 3.28 15.49
CA ALA A 31 17.31 4.59 14.89
C ALA A 31 18.64 4.90 14.19
N GLY A 32 18.61 5.21 12.88
CA GLY A 32 19.73 5.76 12.13
C GLY A 32 19.33 7.08 11.48
N LEU A 33 19.86 8.20 12.02
CA LEU A 33 19.87 9.50 11.36
C LEU A 33 20.77 9.45 10.14
N LEU A 34 20.28 9.77 8.95
CA LEU A 34 21.09 10.37 7.90
C LEU A 34 20.22 11.32 7.08
N GLY A 35 20.62 12.59 7.10
CA GLY A 35 20.04 13.65 6.31
C GLY A 35 20.33 13.45 4.81
N GLY A 36 19.32 13.61 3.98
CA GLY A 36 19.41 13.61 2.53
C GLY A 36 19.12 14.96 1.96
N SER A 37 20.10 15.51 1.29
CA SER A 37 20.16 16.76 0.54
C SER A 37 19.08 16.81 -0.56
N GLY A 38 18.41 17.97 -0.67
CA GLY A 38 17.37 18.22 -1.66
C GLY A 38 17.87 18.30 -3.08
N GLY A 39 17.26 17.54 -3.98
CA GLY A 39 17.36 17.66 -5.42
C GLY A 39 16.17 18.45 -5.97
N LYS A 40 16.44 19.43 -6.82
CA LYS A 40 15.47 20.30 -7.50
C LYS A 40 14.82 19.55 -8.66
N ASN A 41 13.79 18.81 -8.43
CA ASN A 41 12.70 18.41 -9.34
C ASN A 41 11.73 17.65 -8.45
N GLY A 42 10.44 17.98 -8.45
CA GLY A 42 9.43 17.46 -7.51
C GLY A 42 9.28 15.95 -7.50
N ALA A 43 10.32 15.24 -7.13
CA ALA A 43 10.34 13.81 -6.99
C ALA A 43 9.41 13.42 -5.84
N VAL A 44 8.37 12.69 -6.14
CA VAL A 44 7.46 12.08 -5.18
C VAL A 44 8.29 11.13 -4.31
N GLY A 45 8.65 11.58 -3.10
CA GLY A 45 9.41 10.77 -2.14
C GLY A 45 8.52 9.76 -1.43
N LEU A 46 9.14 8.79 -0.75
CA LEU A 46 8.43 7.85 0.11
C LEU A 46 7.95 8.53 1.39
N ALA A 47 6.72 8.21 1.80
CA ALA A 47 6.23 8.48 3.13
C ALA A 47 7.07 7.71 4.16
N LYS A 48 7.30 8.32 5.33
CA LYS A 48 8.11 7.71 6.38
C LYS A 48 7.44 6.42 6.90
N GLY A 49 8.18 5.32 6.92
CA GLY A 49 7.65 4.03 7.35
C GLY A 49 6.74 3.30 6.37
N ALA A 50 6.51 3.85 5.18
CA ALA A 50 5.68 3.23 4.14
C ALA A 50 6.29 1.93 3.56
N VAL A 51 7.61 1.78 3.66
CA VAL A 51 8.36 0.63 3.17
C VAL A 51 9.12 0.00 4.33
N PRO A 52 9.23 -1.34 4.42
CA PRO A 52 10.06 -2.00 5.43
C PRO A 52 11.47 -1.42 5.45
N ALA A 53 12.00 -1.10 6.63
CA ALA A 53 13.26 -0.37 6.81
C ALA A 53 14.41 -0.98 6.00
N ARG A 54 14.47 -2.31 5.90
CA ARG A 54 15.50 -3.04 5.14
C ARG A 54 15.46 -2.79 3.64
N TYR A 55 14.29 -2.47 3.06
CA TYR A 55 14.12 -2.21 1.62
C TYR A 55 14.09 -0.73 1.27
N GLN A 56 13.88 0.14 2.27
CA GLN A 56 13.74 1.58 2.04
C GLN A 56 14.92 2.19 1.26
N PRO A 57 16.20 1.89 1.57
CA PRO A 57 17.34 2.44 0.80
C PRO A 57 17.33 1.99 -0.66
N LEU A 58 16.97 0.72 -0.94
CA LEU A 58 16.89 0.19 -2.30
C LEU A 58 15.76 0.87 -3.09
N VAL A 59 14.56 0.93 -2.51
CA VAL A 59 13.40 1.55 -3.16
C VAL A 59 13.64 3.05 -3.39
N GLN A 60 14.24 3.74 -2.42
CA GLN A 60 14.57 5.17 -2.57
C GLN A 60 15.61 5.40 -3.66
N LYS A 61 16.64 4.57 -3.75
CA LYS A 61 17.68 4.67 -4.77
C LYS A 61 17.12 4.35 -6.16
N TRP A 62 16.54 3.18 -6.31
CA TRP A 62 16.17 2.63 -7.60
C TRP A 62 14.85 3.17 -8.16
N GLY A 63 13.94 3.64 -7.31
CA GLY A 63 12.73 4.35 -7.74
C GLY A 63 13.00 5.71 -8.40
N ASN A 64 14.25 6.19 -8.39
CA ASN A 64 14.67 7.40 -9.11
C ASN A 64 15.52 7.09 -10.35
N LEU A 65 15.50 5.84 -10.84
CA LEU A 65 16.35 5.39 -11.94
C LEU A 65 16.04 6.12 -13.25
N CYS A 66 14.77 6.38 -13.55
CA CYS A 66 14.33 7.08 -14.76
C CYS A 66 13.06 7.90 -14.51
N PRO A 67 12.70 8.82 -15.44
CA PRO A 67 11.52 9.68 -15.27
C PRO A 67 10.16 8.94 -15.25
N ALA A 68 10.11 7.68 -15.67
CA ALA A 68 8.88 6.90 -15.75
C ALA A 68 8.42 6.35 -14.40
N ILE A 69 9.32 6.27 -13.43
CA ILE A 69 9.06 5.71 -12.11
C ILE A 69 9.43 6.71 -11.00
N ASN A 70 8.89 6.48 -9.82
CA ASN A 70 9.28 7.17 -8.60
C ASN A 70 9.31 6.17 -7.43
N PRO A 71 9.95 6.50 -6.28
CA PRO A 71 10.05 5.58 -5.16
C PRO A 71 8.71 5.07 -4.63
N ALA A 72 7.66 5.90 -4.66
CA ALA A 72 6.33 5.48 -4.19
C ALA A 72 5.66 4.52 -5.17
N LEU A 73 5.85 4.72 -6.47
CA LEU A 73 5.35 3.80 -7.52
C LEU A 73 6.05 2.44 -7.43
N LEU A 74 7.38 2.43 -7.34
CA LEU A 74 8.15 1.19 -7.19
C LEU A 74 7.75 0.45 -5.91
N ALA A 75 7.58 1.17 -4.79
CA ALA A 75 7.09 0.60 -3.54
C ALA A 75 5.70 -0.06 -3.71
N ALA A 76 4.77 0.64 -4.36
CA ALA A 76 3.42 0.16 -4.60
C ALA A 76 3.40 -1.10 -5.47
N GLN A 77 4.25 -1.14 -6.49
CA GLN A 77 4.40 -2.30 -7.37
C GLN A 77 4.94 -3.51 -6.61
N LEU A 78 6.08 -3.40 -5.92
CA LEU A 78 6.66 -4.48 -5.13
C LEU A 78 5.70 -5.00 -4.05
N TYR A 79 4.92 -4.10 -3.45
CA TYR A 79 3.87 -4.51 -2.52
C TYR A 79 2.76 -5.31 -3.21
N GLN A 80 2.29 -4.88 -4.38
CA GLN A 80 1.27 -5.58 -5.16
C GLN A 80 1.78 -6.96 -5.63
N GLU A 81 3.07 -7.06 -6.00
CA GLU A 81 3.67 -8.31 -6.46
C GLU A 81 3.75 -9.38 -5.36
N SER A 82 4.26 -9.02 -4.19
CA SER A 82 4.62 -10.02 -3.16
C SER A 82 4.24 -9.67 -1.73
N GLY A 83 3.72 -8.46 -1.46
CA GLY A 83 3.57 -7.97 -0.10
C GLY A 83 4.89 -7.86 0.66
N TRP A 84 5.99 -7.54 -0.01
CA TRP A 84 7.35 -7.50 0.51
C TRP A 84 7.95 -8.86 0.86
N ASN A 85 7.39 -9.97 0.35
CA ASN A 85 7.92 -11.30 0.59
C ASN A 85 8.97 -11.69 -0.48
N PRO A 86 10.28 -11.75 -0.15
CA PRO A 86 11.31 -12.12 -1.11
C PRO A 86 11.27 -13.60 -1.51
N GLN A 87 10.56 -14.43 -0.77
CA GLN A 87 10.38 -15.86 -1.06
C GLN A 87 9.01 -16.17 -1.69
N ALA A 88 8.33 -15.14 -2.22
CA ALA A 88 7.05 -15.35 -2.87
C ALA A 88 7.23 -16.10 -4.20
N GLN A 89 6.37 -17.10 -4.43
CA GLN A 89 6.30 -17.82 -5.69
C GLN A 89 4.84 -17.98 -6.10
N SER A 90 4.53 -17.61 -7.35
CA SER A 90 3.19 -17.74 -7.90
C SER A 90 2.99 -19.12 -8.55
N GLN A 91 1.72 -19.48 -8.81
CA GLN A 91 1.39 -20.68 -9.58
C GLN A 91 1.92 -20.61 -11.03
N ALA A 92 2.10 -19.41 -11.57
CA ALA A 92 2.70 -19.16 -12.87
C ALA A 92 4.25 -19.13 -12.84
N ALA A 93 4.84 -19.59 -11.74
CA ALA A 93 6.29 -19.61 -11.50
C ALA A 93 6.95 -18.21 -11.46
N ALA A 94 6.19 -17.16 -11.19
CA ALA A 94 6.78 -15.86 -10.86
C ALA A 94 7.45 -15.92 -9.47
N GLN A 95 8.60 -15.30 -9.32
CA GLN A 95 9.53 -15.51 -8.19
C GLN A 95 9.98 -14.19 -7.57
N GLY A 96 10.25 -14.25 -6.27
CA GLY A 96 10.89 -13.18 -5.51
C GLY A 96 9.98 -12.01 -5.18
N ILE A 97 10.58 -10.95 -4.62
CA ILE A 97 9.88 -9.76 -4.16
C ILE A 97 9.18 -9.00 -5.31
N ALA A 98 9.69 -9.12 -6.53
CA ALA A 98 9.20 -8.44 -7.75
C ALA A 98 8.48 -9.38 -8.72
N GLN A 99 8.28 -10.65 -8.36
CA GLN A 99 7.53 -11.65 -9.13
C GLN A 99 7.98 -11.80 -10.59
N PHE A 100 9.29 -11.88 -10.81
CA PHE A 100 9.82 -12.19 -12.14
C PHE A 100 9.53 -13.63 -12.56
N ILE A 101 9.01 -13.82 -13.76
CA ILE A 101 9.01 -15.15 -14.38
C ILE A 101 10.43 -15.51 -14.84
N PRO A 102 10.83 -16.82 -14.83
CA PRO A 102 12.21 -17.23 -15.11
C PRO A 102 12.77 -16.71 -16.43
N GLY A 103 11.94 -16.66 -17.49
CA GLY A 103 12.38 -16.15 -18.80
C GLY A 103 12.66 -14.64 -18.80
N THR A 104 11.87 -13.86 -18.08
CA THR A 104 12.11 -12.42 -17.91
C THR A 104 13.32 -12.17 -17.02
N TRP A 105 13.47 -12.93 -15.93
CA TRP A 105 14.66 -12.84 -15.07
C TRP A 105 15.96 -13.12 -15.81
N ALA A 106 16.00 -14.19 -16.60
CA ALA A 106 17.20 -14.56 -17.38
C ALA A 106 17.68 -13.42 -18.30
N THR A 107 16.76 -12.58 -18.78
CA THR A 107 17.05 -11.48 -19.71
C THR A 107 17.27 -10.13 -19.02
N HIS A 108 16.50 -9.84 -17.97
CA HIS A 108 16.42 -8.52 -17.35
C HIS A 108 16.91 -8.47 -15.90
N GLY A 109 17.24 -9.64 -15.29
CA GLY A 109 17.86 -9.68 -13.96
C GLY A 109 19.24 -9.03 -13.98
N ILE A 110 19.53 -8.20 -12.98
CA ILE A 110 20.82 -7.54 -12.79
C ILE A 110 21.42 -7.91 -11.44
N ASP A 111 22.72 -7.92 -11.34
CA ASP A 111 23.49 -7.99 -10.10
C ASP A 111 23.50 -6.57 -9.49
N GLY A 112 22.58 -6.30 -8.58
CA GLY A 112 22.30 -4.95 -8.08
C GLY A 112 23.20 -4.51 -6.95
N ASP A 113 23.75 -5.43 -6.17
CA ASP A 113 24.68 -5.19 -5.07
C ASP A 113 26.14 -5.51 -5.44
N LYS A 114 26.35 -6.15 -6.61
CA LYS A 114 27.68 -6.48 -7.18
C LYS A 114 28.43 -7.56 -6.40
N ASP A 115 27.69 -8.54 -5.90
CA ASP A 115 28.29 -9.69 -5.23
C ASP A 115 28.78 -10.78 -6.20
N GLY A 116 28.43 -10.68 -7.48
CA GLY A 116 28.92 -11.52 -8.58
C GLY A 116 27.88 -12.53 -9.07
N ASP A 117 26.68 -12.56 -8.50
CA ASP A 117 25.59 -13.37 -9.01
C ASP A 117 24.33 -12.52 -9.37
N ARG A 118 23.24 -13.18 -9.74
CA ARG A 118 21.93 -12.56 -10.01
C ARG A 118 20.87 -13.49 -9.46
N ASP A 119 20.46 -13.22 -8.22
CA ASP A 119 19.49 -14.04 -7.51
C ASP A 119 18.11 -13.36 -7.46
N VAL A 120 17.11 -13.97 -8.09
CA VAL A 120 15.72 -13.47 -8.09
C VAL A 120 15.11 -13.43 -6.68
N TRP A 121 15.67 -14.19 -5.74
CA TRP A 121 15.24 -14.26 -4.35
C TRP A 121 15.95 -13.23 -3.47
N ASP A 122 17.02 -12.61 -3.97
CA ASP A 122 17.67 -11.50 -3.28
C ASP A 122 17.00 -10.17 -3.65
N PRO A 123 16.43 -9.45 -2.66
CA PRO A 123 15.90 -8.11 -2.87
C PRO A 123 16.93 -7.09 -3.38
N ALA A 124 18.22 -7.30 -3.10
CA ALA A 124 19.28 -6.42 -3.58
C ALA A 124 19.47 -6.49 -5.10
N ASP A 125 19.06 -7.62 -5.73
CA ASP A 125 19.03 -7.81 -7.17
C ASP A 125 17.65 -7.58 -7.75
N ALA A 126 16.63 -8.14 -7.12
CA ALA A 126 15.26 -8.12 -7.65
C ALA A 126 14.64 -6.72 -7.70
N ILE A 127 14.89 -5.85 -6.69
CA ILE A 127 14.37 -4.47 -6.67
C ILE A 127 15.02 -3.61 -7.77
N PRO A 128 16.36 -3.59 -7.92
CA PRO A 128 17.02 -2.93 -9.05
C PRO A 128 16.53 -3.42 -10.41
N SER A 129 16.38 -4.74 -10.55
CA SER A 129 15.91 -5.37 -11.79
C SER A 129 14.50 -4.91 -12.14
N ALA A 130 13.59 -4.85 -11.17
CA ALA A 130 12.23 -4.36 -11.38
C ALA A 130 12.22 -2.89 -11.86
N ALA A 131 12.97 -2.02 -11.19
CA ALA A 131 13.09 -0.62 -11.58
C ALA A 131 13.68 -0.44 -12.99
N SER A 132 14.70 -1.23 -13.34
CA SER A 132 15.32 -1.21 -14.66
C SER A 132 14.34 -1.69 -15.73
N TYR A 133 13.62 -2.76 -15.45
CA TYR A 133 12.65 -3.33 -16.37
C TYR A 133 11.45 -2.40 -16.60
N ASP A 134 10.97 -1.72 -15.56
CA ASP A 134 9.94 -0.67 -15.69
C ASP A 134 10.39 0.46 -16.63
N CYS A 135 11.64 0.94 -16.48
CA CYS A 135 12.19 1.97 -17.35
C CYS A 135 12.27 1.52 -18.81
N GLU A 136 12.63 0.26 -19.04
CA GLU A 136 12.67 -0.36 -20.37
C GLU A 136 11.27 -0.48 -20.98
N LEU A 137 10.31 -1.00 -20.19
CA LEU A 137 8.91 -1.13 -20.61
C LEU A 137 8.29 0.22 -20.95
N ALA A 138 8.55 1.26 -20.14
CA ALA A 138 8.10 2.61 -20.44
C ALA A 138 8.61 3.10 -21.82
N GLY A 139 9.84 2.73 -22.17
CA GLY A 139 10.42 2.98 -23.48
C GLY A 139 9.68 2.25 -24.62
N TYR A 140 9.34 0.99 -24.42
CA TYR A 140 8.62 0.19 -25.42
C TYR A 140 7.20 0.69 -25.68
N VAL A 141 6.48 1.07 -24.63
CA VAL A 141 5.07 1.49 -24.73
C VAL A 141 4.87 3.00 -24.88
N LYS A 142 5.94 3.79 -24.98
CA LYS A 142 5.88 5.28 -25.01
C LYS A 142 4.95 5.90 -26.05
N LYS A 143 4.62 5.15 -27.12
CA LYS A 143 3.71 5.61 -28.19
C LYS A 143 2.28 5.11 -28.01
N ALA A 144 2.01 4.29 -27.01
CA ALA A 144 0.66 3.81 -26.74
C ALA A 144 -0.20 4.96 -26.18
N PRO A 145 -1.44 5.15 -26.65
CA PRO A 145 -2.38 6.12 -26.05
C PRO A 145 -2.66 5.86 -24.58
N GLY A 146 -3.08 6.91 -23.85
CA GLY A 146 -3.45 6.84 -22.44
C GLY A 146 -2.35 7.32 -21.49
N ASP A 147 -2.47 7.00 -20.21
CA ASP A 147 -1.48 7.39 -19.20
C ASP A 147 -0.20 6.54 -19.36
N PRO A 148 0.98 7.17 -19.51
CA PRO A 148 2.25 6.44 -19.72
C PRO A 148 2.61 5.49 -18.58
N THR A 149 2.32 5.87 -17.32
CA THR A 149 2.59 5.05 -16.15
C THR A 149 1.65 3.84 -16.10
N ASP A 150 0.36 4.04 -16.42
CA ASP A 150 -0.61 2.94 -16.50
C ASP A 150 -0.22 1.94 -17.60
N ASN A 151 0.25 2.44 -18.75
CA ASN A 151 0.73 1.61 -19.86
C ASN A 151 2.00 0.82 -19.47
N MET A 152 2.93 1.42 -18.75
CA MET A 152 4.13 0.75 -18.25
C MET A 152 3.76 -0.37 -17.27
N LEU A 153 2.92 -0.09 -16.26
CA LEU A 153 2.43 -1.09 -15.30
C LEU A 153 1.67 -2.22 -16.00
N ALA A 154 0.82 -1.88 -16.97
CA ALA A 154 0.12 -2.88 -17.79
C ALA A 154 1.09 -3.74 -18.59
N ALA A 155 2.20 -3.16 -19.07
CA ALA A 155 3.23 -3.90 -19.78
C ALA A 155 4.02 -4.84 -18.87
N TYR A 156 4.25 -4.48 -17.61
CA TYR A 156 4.87 -5.38 -16.62
C TYR A 156 4.01 -6.62 -16.37
N ASN A 157 2.70 -6.45 -16.20
CA ASN A 157 1.76 -7.53 -15.90
C ASN A 157 1.37 -8.36 -17.14
N ALA A 158 1.06 -7.70 -18.28
CA ALA A 158 0.50 -8.36 -19.47
C ALA A 158 1.47 -8.44 -20.67
N GLY A 159 2.65 -7.85 -20.53
CA GLY A 159 3.63 -7.72 -21.61
C GLY A 159 3.40 -6.49 -22.50
N ALA A 160 4.50 -5.88 -22.96
CA ALA A 160 4.47 -4.67 -23.81
C ALA A 160 3.69 -4.88 -25.13
N TYR A 161 3.74 -6.10 -25.68
CA TYR A 161 2.99 -6.42 -26.90
C TYR A 161 1.47 -6.25 -26.72
N ALA A 162 0.92 -6.66 -25.58
CA ALA A 162 -0.51 -6.49 -25.31
C ALA A 162 -0.88 -5.01 -25.26
N VAL A 163 -0.10 -4.18 -24.58
CA VAL A 163 -0.32 -2.72 -24.52
C VAL A 163 -0.28 -2.08 -25.90
N ILE A 164 0.71 -2.42 -26.72
CA ILE A 164 0.83 -1.90 -28.10
C ILE A 164 -0.35 -2.36 -28.95
N LYS A 165 -0.71 -3.64 -28.87
CA LYS A 165 -1.81 -4.23 -29.64
C LYS A 165 -3.16 -3.58 -29.35
N TYR A 166 -3.44 -3.30 -28.09
CA TYR A 166 -4.71 -2.70 -27.67
C TYR A 166 -4.70 -1.17 -27.62
N GLY A 167 -3.55 -0.56 -27.85
CA GLY A 167 -3.41 0.90 -27.83
C GLY A 167 -3.58 1.49 -26.43
N GLY A 168 -3.03 0.85 -25.39
CA GLY A 168 -3.15 1.22 -23.99
C GLY A 168 -3.32 0.01 -23.09
N VAL A 169 -3.79 0.23 -21.86
CA VAL A 169 -4.07 -0.85 -20.90
C VAL A 169 -5.03 -1.85 -21.53
N PRO A 170 -4.63 -3.14 -21.69
CA PRO A 170 -5.45 -4.13 -22.38
C PRO A 170 -6.72 -4.44 -21.60
N PRO A 171 -7.80 -4.91 -22.28
CA PRO A 171 -9.10 -5.21 -21.63
C PRO A 171 -9.07 -6.53 -20.84
N TYR A 172 -7.96 -6.78 -20.16
CA TYR A 172 -7.82 -7.92 -19.25
C TYR A 172 -8.16 -7.46 -17.83
N ARG A 173 -9.18 -8.07 -17.24
CA ARG A 173 -9.67 -7.70 -15.90
C ARG A 173 -8.54 -7.70 -14.84
N GLU A 174 -7.63 -8.67 -14.94
CA GLU A 174 -6.48 -8.78 -14.05
C GLU A 174 -5.57 -7.56 -14.20
N THR A 175 -5.15 -7.23 -15.43
CA THR A 175 -4.23 -6.12 -15.71
C THR A 175 -4.85 -4.77 -15.35
N GLN A 176 -6.14 -4.57 -15.66
CA GLN A 176 -6.85 -3.35 -15.26
C GLN A 176 -6.91 -3.19 -13.74
N ASN A 177 -7.15 -4.29 -13.01
CA ASN A 177 -7.14 -4.27 -11.55
C ASN A 177 -5.72 -4.04 -10.99
N TYR A 178 -4.70 -4.67 -11.57
CA TYR A 178 -3.30 -4.50 -11.21
C TYR A 178 -2.89 -3.03 -11.29
N VAL A 179 -3.11 -2.37 -12.43
CA VAL A 179 -2.84 -0.95 -12.63
C VAL A 179 -3.59 -0.10 -11.59
N LYS A 180 -4.90 -0.30 -11.46
CA LYS A 180 -5.73 0.45 -10.51
C LYS A 180 -5.24 0.34 -9.06
N VAL A 181 -4.89 -0.86 -8.62
CA VAL A 181 -4.41 -1.10 -7.24
C VAL A 181 -3.07 -0.42 -7.02
N ILE A 182 -2.10 -0.57 -7.94
CA ILE A 182 -0.80 0.08 -7.80
C ILE A 182 -0.92 1.60 -7.79
N ARG A 183 -1.71 2.20 -8.67
CA ARG A 183 -1.94 3.66 -8.69
C ARG A 183 -2.61 4.17 -7.42
N THR A 184 -3.39 3.32 -6.76
CA THR A 184 -3.98 3.63 -5.45
C THR A 184 -2.94 3.54 -4.35
N LEU A 185 -2.14 2.47 -4.36
CA LEU A 185 -1.06 2.24 -3.40
C LEU A 185 0.04 3.30 -3.52
N GLU A 186 0.41 3.71 -4.73
CA GLU A 186 1.38 4.78 -4.96
C GLU A 186 1.03 6.04 -4.17
N LYS A 187 -0.24 6.46 -4.17
CA LYS A 187 -0.69 7.63 -3.42
C LYS A 187 -0.50 7.47 -1.91
N SER A 188 -0.67 6.27 -1.38
CA SER A 188 -0.50 5.98 0.04
C SER A 188 0.97 5.84 0.44
N PHE A 189 1.84 5.44 -0.49
CA PHE A 189 3.28 5.35 -0.26
C PHE A 189 4.01 6.68 -0.52
N ALA A 190 3.37 7.59 -1.25
CA ALA A 190 3.93 8.89 -1.59
C ALA A 190 4.01 9.82 -0.37
N ARG A 191 5.11 10.57 -0.26
CA ARG A 191 5.16 11.72 0.65
C ARG A 191 4.18 12.77 0.16
N PRO A 192 3.33 13.35 1.03
CA PRO A 192 2.44 14.45 0.65
C PRO A 192 3.25 15.61 0.09
N VAL A 193 2.96 16.02 -1.14
CA VAL A 193 3.64 17.15 -1.78
C VAL A 193 3.11 18.44 -1.15
N GLY A 194 3.96 19.15 -0.42
CA GLY A 194 3.70 20.51 0.04
C GLY A 194 3.10 20.67 1.42
N ARG A 195 2.92 19.62 2.22
CA ARG A 195 2.50 19.72 3.63
C ARG A 195 3.32 18.81 4.54
N VAL A 196 3.30 19.11 5.84
CA VAL A 196 4.03 18.47 6.94
C VAL A 196 4.12 16.95 6.78
N GLU A 197 5.31 16.39 6.93
CA GLU A 197 5.50 14.92 6.98
C GLU A 197 4.57 14.33 8.03
N PRO A 198 3.91 13.19 7.73
CA PRO A 198 3.13 12.49 8.74
C PRO A 198 4.03 12.21 9.94
N SER A 199 3.51 12.38 11.15
CA SER A 199 4.26 12.08 12.36
C SER A 199 4.78 10.64 12.29
N ARG A 200 5.84 10.33 13.03
CA ARG A 200 6.38 8.96 13.11
C ARG A 200 5.30 7.94 13.51
N GLN A 201 4.36 8.36 14.35
CA GLN A 201 3.23 7.55 14.79
C GLN A 201 2.24 7.30 13.66
N ALA A 202 1.86 8.33 12.88
CA ALA A 202 0.98 8.17 11.72
C ALA A 202 1.57 7.21 10.69
N ALA A 203 2.86 7.36 10.37
CA ALA A 203 3.56 6.48 9.43
C ALA A 203 3.58 5.02 9.91
N GLY A 204 3.81 4.80 11.20
CA GLY A 204 3.81 3.46 11.79
C GLY A 204 2.42 2.82 11.78
N ALA A 205 1.36 3.57 12.11
CA ALA A 205 -0.01 3.08 12.07
C ALA A 205 -0.45 2.74 10.63
N ILE A 206 -0.12 3.58 9.65
CA ILE A 206 -0.38 3.30 8.23
C ILE A 206 0.33 2.02 7.79
N TYR A 207 1.61 1.88 8.15
CA TYR A 207 2.40 0.69 7.82
C TYR A 207 1.77 -0.59 8.39
N PHE A 208 1.33 -0.56 9.66
CA PHE A 208 0.60 -1.70 10.24
C PHE A 208 -0.67 -2.03 9.45
N ALA A 209 -1.50 -1.04 9.14
CA ALA A 209 -2.74 -1.24 8.40
C ALA A 209 -2.49 -1.80 6.99
N GLN A 210 -1.43 -1.35 6.32
CA GLN A 210 -1.00 -1.87 5.02
C GLN A 210 -0.66 -3.35 5.06
N GLN A 211 -0.01 -3.83 6.13
CA GLN A 211 0.30 -5.25 6.31
C GLN A 211 -0.94 -6.13 6.50
N LYS A 212 -2.11 -5.53 6.77
CA LYS A 212 -3.38 -6.24 6.95
C LYS A 212 -4.26 -6.24 5.69
N LEU A 213 -3.83 -5.59 4.61
CA LEU A 213 -4.56 -5.59 3.35
C LEU A 213 -4.83 -7.04 2.89
N GLY A 214 -6.05 -7.27 2.39
CA GLY A 214 -6.50 -8.60 1.98
C GLY A 214 -7.00 -9.49 3.13
N THR A 215 -6.79 -9.12 4.40
CA THR A 215 -7.35 -9.86 5.55
C THR A 215 -8.88 -9.72 5.57
N LYS A 216 -9.60 -10.82 5.79
CA LYS A 216 -11.07 -10.82 5.85
C LYS A 216 -11.55 -10.03 7.07
N TYR A 217 -12.61 -9.26 6.85
CA TYR A 217 -13.34 -8.59 7.94
C TYR A 217 -13.89 -9.58 8.97
N LEU A 218 -13.92 -9.19 10.23
CA LEU A 218 -14.62 -9.87 11.30
C LEU A 218 -15.30 -8.84 12.20
N TRP A 219 -16.60 -8.91 12.35
CA TRP A 219 -17.33 -8.07 13.32
C TRP A 219 -16.79 -8.30 14.75
N GLY A 220 -16.50 -7.21 15.48
CA GLY A 220 -15.85 -7.28 16.77
C GLY A 220 -14.39 -7.74 16.74
N GLY A 221 -13.78 -7.83 15.56
CA GLY A 221 -12.41 -8.29 15.39
C GLY A 221 -11.37 -7.30 15.88
N ASN A 222 -10.41 -7.79 16.67
CA ASN A 222 -9.27 -7.02 17.22
C ASN A 222 -7.92 -7.56 16.75
N GLY A 223 -7.92 -8.48 15.79
CA GLY A 223 -6.70 -9.06 15.23
C GLY A 223 -6.01 -10.08 16.11
N THR A 224 -6.71 -10.67 17.10
CA THR A 224 -6.11 -11.70 17.95
C THR A 224 -5.89 -13.01 17.18
N PRO A 225 -4.96 -13.89 17.62
CA PRO A 225 -4.75 -15.20 17.02
C PRO A 225 -6.03 -16.04 16.94
N GLU A 226 -6.87 -16.00 18.00
CA GLU A 226 -8.14 -16.75 18.08
C GLU A 226 -9.14 -16.25 17.04
N GLN A 227 -9.06 -14.97 16.67
CA GLN A 227 -9.86 -14.36 15.61
C GLN A 227 -9.24 -14.53 14.21
N GLY A 228 -8.13 -15.28 14.11
CA GLY A 228 -7.39 -15.47 12.86
C GLY A 228 -6.79 -14.18 12.32
N GLY A 229 -6.41 -13.25 13.20
CA GLY A 229 -5.80 -11.97 12.83
C GLY A 229 -6.75 -11.01 12.12
N ARG A 230 -8.08 -11.22 12.21
CA ARG A 230 -9.11 -10.43 11.52
C ARG A 230 -9.58 -9.24 12.35
N PHE A 231 -10.06 -8.22 11.68
CA PHE A 231 -10.46 -6.95 12.28
C PHE A 231 -11.84 -6.49 11.80
N ASP A 232 -12.52 -5.69 12.62
CA ASP A 232 -13.51 -4.72 12.15
C ASP A 232 -12.86 -3.35 11.90
N CYS A 233 -13.65 -2.35 11.54
CA CYS A 233 -13.16 -1.02 11.18
C CYS A 233 -12.37 -0.35 12.33
N SER A 234 -12.96 -0.26 13.51
CA SER A 234 -12.36 0.39 14.68
C SER A 234 -11.30 -0.48 15.36
N GLY A 235 -11.41 -1.80 15.28
CA GLY A 235 -10.38 -2.72 15.75
C GLY A 235 -9.09 -2.61 14.93
N LEU A 236 -9.20 -2.39 13.61
CA LEU A 236 -8.04 -2.15 12.75
C LEU A 236 -7.30 -0.86 13.13
N THR A 237 -8.04 0.25 13.27
CA THR A 237 -7.46 1.56 13.63
C THR A 237 -6.89 1.52 15.05
N GLN A 238 -7.59 0.90 16.00
CA GLN A 238 -7.10 0.72 17.36
C GLN A 238 -5.78 -0.08 17.38
N ALA A 239 -5.74 -1.22 16.69
CA ALA A 239 -4.53 -2.04 16.63
C ALA A 239 -3.37 -1.31 15.94
N ALA A 240 -3.64 -0.57 14.86
CA ALA A 240 -2.64 0.21 14.16
C ALA A 240 -1.99 1.25 15.07
N TYR A 241 -2.78 2.03 15.78
CA TYR A 241 -2.27 3.06 16.68
C TYR A 241 -1.62 2.52 17.95
N ARG A 242 -2.08 1.38 18.46
CA ARG A 242 -1.42 0.69 19.58
C ARG A 242 0.03 0.33 19.26
N THR A 243 0.37 -0.02 18.01
CA THR A 243 1.75 -0.35 17.62
C THR A 243 2.71 0.82 17.75
N VAL A 244 2.20 2.03 17.82
CA VAL A 244 2.96 3.28 17.93
C VAL A 244 2.73 4.01 19.23
N GLY A 245 2.15 3.32 20.24
CA GLY A 245 1.99 3.81 21.59
C GLY A 245 0.80 4.75 21.81
N ILE A 246 -0.18 4.76 20.89
CA ILE A 246 -1.44 5.51 21.05
C ILE A 246 -2.57 4.51 21.28
N GLU A 247 -3.22 4.60 22.43
CA GLU A 247 -4.41 3.80 22.77
C GLU A 247 -5.67 4.54 22.32
N LEU A 248 -6.43 3.91 21.43
CA LEU A 248 -7.71 4.41 20.95
C LEU A 248 -8.87 3.68 21.63
N PRO A 249 -10.02 4.34 21.80
CA PRO A 249 -11.26 3.65 22.18
C PRO A 249 -11.61 2.50 21.22
N ARG A 250 -12.43 1.55 21.69
CA ARG A 250 -12.75 0.36 20.89
C ARG A 250 -13.69 0.66 19.73
N VAL A 251 -14.65 1.54 19.89
CA VAL A 251 -15.71 1.78 18.90
C VAL A 251 -15.51 3.08 18.12
N ALA A 252 -16.02 3.11 16.89
CA ALA A 252 -15.75 4.19 15.95
C ALA A 252 -16.21 5.57 16.43
N ASN A 253 -17.42 5.67 17.02
CA ASN A 253 -17.93 6.93 17.52
C ASN A 253 -17.11 7.50 18.70
N ASP A 254 -16.53 6.65 19.55
CA ASP A 254 -15.63 7.10 20.62
C ASP A 254 -14.25 7.48 20.05
N GLN A 255 -13.78 6.80 19.01
CA GLN A 255 -12.55 7.19 18.31
C GLN A 255 -12.69 8.57 17.66
N TYR A 256 -13.87 8.95 17.23
CA TYR A 256 -14.12 10.30 16.72
C TYR A 256 -13.80 11.36 17.78
N ASN A 257 -14.12 11.12 19.04
CA ASN A 257 -13.88 12.05 20.14
C ASN A 257 -12.43 11.97 20.71
N ALA A 258 -11.56 11.16 20.12
CA ALA A 258 -10.22 10.91 20.65
C ALA A 258 -9.17 11.98 20.29
N GLY A 259 -9.56 13.10 19.66
CA GLY A 259 -8.63 14.17 19.30
C GLY A 259 -9.28 15.32 18.53
N PRO A 260 -8.52 16.31 18.08
CA PRO A 260 -9.02 17.43 17.29
C PRO A 260 -9.53 16.98 15.91
N HIS A 261 -10.49 17.73 15.38
CA HIS A 261 -11.15 17.47 14.11
C HIS A 261 -10.60 18.38 13.01
N PRO A 262 -9.63 17.91 12.21
CA PRO A 262 -9.15 18.69 11.07
C PRO A 262 -10.24 18.86 10.02
N ALA A 263 -10.25 20.01 9.34
CA ALA A 263 -11.08 20.20 8.18
C ALA A 263 -10.67 19.24 7.05
N ARG A 264 -11.61 18.97 6.13
CA ARG A 264 -11.39 17.97 5.07
C ARG A 264 -10.20 18.29 4.16
N ASP A 265 -9.92 19.55 3.91
CA ASP A 265 -8.78 20.05 3.13
C ASP A 265 -7.46 20.12 3.94
N GLU A 266 -7.54 19.90 5.26
CA GLU A 266 -6.41 19.86 6.18
C GLU A 266 -6.01 18.43 6.56
N LEU A 267 -6.62 17.40 5.97
CA LEU A 267 -6.34 16.01 6.26
C LEU A 267 -4.87 15.65 6.01
N LEU A 268 -4.26 14.99 6.98
CA LEU A 268 -2.91 14.43 6.88
C LEU A 268 -2.97 12.90 6.93
N PRO A 269 -2.05 12.19 6.25
CA PRO A 269 -1.93 10.75 6.41
C PRO A 269 -1.79 10.38 7.89
N GLY A 270 -2.61 9.43 8.34
CA GLY A 270 -2.76 9.06 9.74
C GLY A 270 -4.02 9.59 10.41
N ASP A 271 -4.70 10.57 9.85
CA ASP A 271 -6.00 10.99 10.40
C ASP A 271 -7.01 9.84 10.31
N LEU A 272 -7.84 9.70 11.33
CA LEU A 272 -9.00 8.82 11.29
C LEU A 272 -10.11 9.54 10.53
N VAL A 273 -10.76 8.85 9.60
CA VAL A 273 -11.89 9.39 8.82
C VAL A 273 -13.15 8.59 9.10
N PHE A 274 -14.27 9.26 9.30
CA PHE A 274 -15.49 8.70 9.84
C PHE A 274 -16.67 8.87 8.89
N PHE A 275 -17.59 7.90 8.95
CA PHE A 275 -18.75 7.83 8.08
C PHE A 275 -20.00 7.55 8.91
N SER A 276 -21.10 8.25 8.57
CA SER A 276 -22.35 8.20 9.30
C SER A 276 -23.54 8.29 8.36
N ASP A 277 -24.64 7.65 8.71
CA ASP A 277 -25.92 7.80 8.01
C ASP A 277 -26.65 9.07 8.44
N ASP A 278 -26.26 9.67 9.57
CA ASP A 278 -26.73 10.96 10.07
C ASP A 278 -25.54 11.90 10.28
N LEU A 279 -25.35 12.85 9.37
CA LEU A 279 -24.24 13.80 9.42
C LEU A 279 -24.35 14.86 10.51
N THR A 280 -25.45 14.87 11.27
CA THR A 280 -25.68 15.80 12.39
C THR A 280 -25.41 15.18 13.76
N ASN A 281 -25.22 13.85 13.79
CA ASN A 281 -25.09 13.09 15.04
C ASN A 281 -23.85 12.20 15.04
N SER A 282 -22.85 12.56 15.83
CA SER A 282 -21.62 11.75 15.96
C SER A 282 -21.84 10.37 16.57
N ARG A 283 -22.95 10.18 17.32
CA ARG A 283 -23.32 8.85 17.84
C ARG A 283 -23.81 7.89 16.77
N ALA A 284 -24.21 8.41 15.61
CA ALA A 284 -24.59 7.62 14.45
C ALA A 284 -23.40 7.23 13.55
N ILE A 285 -22.18 7.53 13.96
CA ILE A 285 -20.97 7.09 13.24
C ILE A 285 -20.91 5.56 13.30
N ARG A 286 -20.92 4.96 12.11
CA ARG A 286 -20.93 3.49 11.92
C ARG A 286 -19.64 2.93 11.36
N HIS A 287 -18.74 3.79 10.85
CA HIS A 287 -17.54 3.33 10.20
C HIS A 287 -16.38 4.30 10.39
N VAL A 288 -15.17 3.74 10.42
CA VAL A 288 -13.91 4.47 10.50
C VAL A 288 -12.86 3.85 9.58
N GLY A 289 -12.03 4.69 8.98
CA GLY A 289 -10.85 4.30 8.22
C GLY A 289 -9.64 5.13 8.60
N LEU A 290 -8.47 4.64 8.25
CA LEU A 290 -7.19 5.32 8.41
C LEU A 290 -6.84 6.04 7.11
N TYR A 291 -6.84 7.38 7.12
CA TYR A 291 -6.50 8.18 5.95
C TYR A 291 -5.02 8.02 5.56
N VAL A 292 -4.77 7.80 4.29
CA VAL A 292 -3.42 7.54 3.76
C VAL A 292 -2.95 8.58 2.74
N GLY A 293 -3.74 9.65 2.56
CA GLY A 293 -3.46 10.70 1.57
C GLY A 293 -4.19 10.48 0.25
N GLY A 294 -4.16 11.51 -0.61
CA GLY A 294 -4.72 11.42 -1.96
C GLY A 294 -6.22 11.15 -2.06
N GLY A 295 -6.98 11.35 -0.97
CA GLY A 295 -8.41 11.03 -0.93
C GLY A 295 -8.75 9.57 -0.66
N TYR A 296 -7.80 8.78 -0.13
CA TYR A 296 -7.97 7.35 0.17
C TYR A 296 -7.77 7.04 1.65
N MET A 297 -8.40 5.97 2.11
CA MET A 297 -8.23 5.37 3.42
C MET A 297 -7.93 3.87 3.30
N ILE A 298 -7.29 3.29 4.32
CA ILE A 298 -7.29 1.84 4.57
C ILE A 298 -8.37 1.58 5.60
N ASN A 299 -9.23 0.60 5.33
CA ASN A 299 -10.32 0.25 6.24
C ASN A 299 -10.70 -1.23 6.17
N ALA A 300 -11.38 -1.72 7.21
CA ALA A 300 -12.08 -3.00 7.23
C ALA A 300 -13.58 -2.72 7.07
N PRO A 301 -14.18 -2.83 5.86
CA PRO A 301 -15.44 -2.16 5.57
C PRO A 301 -16.68 -2.87 6.13
N TYR A 302 -16.84 -4.17 5.94
CA TYR A 302 -18.04 -4.94 6.35
C TYR A 302 -17.82 -6.45 6.19
N THR A 303 -18.75 -7.23 6.74
CA THR A 303 -18.77 -8.70 6.66
C THR A 303 -18.78 -9.16 5.20
N GLY A 304 -17.89 -10.08 4.85
CA GLY A 304 -17.71 -10.58 3.48
C GLY A 304 -16.65 -9.85 2.67
N ALA A 305 -16.22 -8.66 3.10
CA ALA A 305 -15.13 -7.91 2.48
C ALA A 305 -13.77 -8.23 3.11
N VAL A 306 -12.74 -7.65 2.51
CA VAL A 306 -11.37 -7.67 3.03
C VAL A 306 -10.93 -6.26 3.38
N ILE A 307 -9.90 -6.13 4.22
CA ILE A 307 -9.21 -4.85 4.46
C ILE A 307 -8.65 -4.37 3.12
N ARG A 308 -8.96 -3.13 2.77
CA ARG A 308 -8.64 -2.57 1.46
C ARG A 308 -8.53 -1.04 1.49
N PHE A 309 -8.14 -0.48 0.34
CA PHE A 309 -8.23 0.94 0.10
C PHE A 309 -9.62 1.30 -0.43
N ASP A 310 -10.24 2.33 0.16
CA ASP A 310 -11.45 2.94 -0.34
C ASP A 310 -11.29 4.47 -0.41
N LYS A 311 -12.08 5.13 -1.26
CA LYS A 311 -12.12 6.59 -1.33
C LYS A 311 -12.87 7.14 -0.13
N ILE A 312 -12.41 8.30 0.39
CA ILE A 312 -13.12 9.04 1.43
C ILE A 312 -14.19 9.97 0.86
N ASP A 313 -14.22 10.17 -0.46
CA ASP A 313 -15.18 11.06 -1.12
C ASP A 313 -16.48 10.32 -1.37
N THR A 314 -17.28 10.22 -0.30
CA THR A 314 -18.59 9.57 -0.29
C THR A 314 -19.61 10.47 0.40
N PRO A 315 -20.92 10.37 0.07
CA PRO A 315 -21.95 11.22 0.65
C PRO A 315 -22.11 11.11 2.17
N ASP A 316 -21.69 9.98 2.75
CA ASP A 316 -21.77 9.65 4.17
C ASP A 316 -20.52 10.04 4.97
N TYR A 317 -19.55 10.75 4.35
CA TYR A 317 -18.37 11.25 5.06
C TYR A 317 -18.79 12.22 6.16
N PHE A 318 -18.51 11.87 7.42
CA PHE A 318 -18.91 12.64 8.60
C PHE A 318 -17.85 13.67 9.01
N GLY A 319 -16.58 13.27 9.07
CA GLY A 319 -15.48 14.09 9.56
C GLY A 319 -14.22 13.31 9.79
N ALA A 320 -13.27 13.92 10.49
CA ALA A 320 -12.00 13.30 10.81
C ALA A 320 -11.54 13.60 12.23
N THR A 321 -10.57 12.82 12.73
CA THR A 321 -9.89 13.04 14.01
C THR A 321 -8.40 12.81 13.85
N ARG A 322 -7.57 13.73 14.33
CA ARG A 322 -6.13 13.60 14.35
C ARG A 322 -5.65 13.13 15.72
N VAL A 323 -5.08 11.92 15.76
CA VAL A 323 -4.62 11.27 17.00
C VAL A 323 -3.09 11.09 17.04
N THR A 324 -2.36 11.70 16.12
CA THR A 324 -0.90 11.69 16.07
C THR A 324 -0.29 12.66 17.09
N GLU A 325 1.04 12.78 17.14
CA GLU A 325 1.77 13.51 18.18
C GLU A 325 1.19 14.90 18.48
N ASP A 326 0.80 15.65 17.45
CA ASP A 326 0.16 16.96 17.62
C ASP A 326 -1.30 16.86 18.09
N GLY A 327 -2.02 15.80 17.73
CA GLY A 327 -3.37 15.52 18.14
C GLY A 327 -3.45 14.80 19.49
N ALA A 328 -2.52 13.87 19.77
CA ALA A 328 -2.46 13.11 21.02
C ALA A 328 -2.24 14.02 22.25
N ARG A 329 -1.59 15.19 22.08
CA ARG A 329 -1.47 16.18 23.17
C ARG A 329 -2.78 16.83 23.57
N ALA A 330 -3.79 16.75 22.71
CA ALA A 330 -5.12 17.29 22.99
C ALA A 330 -6.07 16.22 23.59
N LEU A 331 -5.63 14.96 23.69
CA LEU A 331 -6.41 13.91 24.36
C LEU A 331 -6.50 14.24 25.86
N PRO A 332 -7.70 14.13 26.48
CA PRO A 332 -7.82 14.19 27.93
C PRO A 332 -6.94 13.10 28.54
N THR A 333 -6.11 13.46 29.52
CA THR A 333 -5.25 12.52 30.24
C THR A 333 -6.02 11.55 31.11
N ASP A 334 -7.30 11.82 31.33
CA ASP A 334 -8.22 11.01 32.12
C ASP A 334 -9.41 10.60 31.26
N LEU A 335 -9.31 9.45 30.59
CA LEU A 335 -10.50 8.75 30.13
C LEU A 335 -11.25 8.28 31.37
N PRO A 336 -12.57 8.59 31.52
CA PRO A 336 -13.34 8.07 32.63
C PRO A 336 -13.26 6.54 32.61
N ALA A 337 -12.89 5.96 33.74
CA ALA A 337 -12.75 4.51 33.92
C ALA A 337 -14.07 3.73 33.73
N ASP A 338 -15.17 4.44 33.52
CA ASP A 338 -16.54 3.93 33.51
C ASP A 338 -17.27 4.15 32.18
N ALA A 339 -16.55 4.11 31.03
CA ALA A 339 -17.24 4.06 29.76
C ALA A 339 -18.00 2.73 29.66
N PRO A 340 -19.35 2.73 29.57
CA PRO A 340 -20.10 1.49 29.47
C PRO A 340 -19.69 0.74 28.21
N GLU A 341 -19.43 -0.55 28.38
CA GLU A 341 -19.17 -1.49 27.27
C GLU A 341 -20.33 -1.37 26.27
N ALA A 342 -20.04 -0.90 25.06
CA ALA A 342 -21.07 -0.68 24.06
C ALA A 342 -21.81 -2.00 23.80
N ALA A 343 -23.11 -1.98 24.01
CA ALA A 343 -23.98 -3.09 23.69
C ALA A 343 -23.81 -3.47 22.19
N PRO A 344 -23.82 -4.77 21.84
CA PRO A 344 -23.74 -5.19 20.46
C PRO A 344 -24.93 -4.61 19.70
N GLU A 345 -24.64 -3.80 18.67
CA GLU A 345 -25.67 -3.35 17.74
C GLU A 345 -26.23 -4.56 16.99
N ALA A 346 -27.55 -4.68 17.00
CA ALA A 346 -28.35 -5.75 16.44
C ALA A 346 -28.33 -5.79 14.91
#